data_189121afbfb79489d38fa41b668e6dc1
#
_entry.id   189121afbfb79489d38fa41b668e6dc1
#
_cell.length_a   1.000
_cell.length_b   1.000
_cell.length_c   1.000
_cell.angle_alpha   90.00
_cell.angle_beta   90.00
_cell.angle_gamma   90.00
#
_symmetry.space_group_name_H-M   'P 1'
#
loop_
_entity.id
_entity.type
_entity.pdbx_description
1 polymer ?
#
loop_
_entity_poly.entity_id
_entity_poly.type
_entity_poly.pdbx_seq_one_letter_code
_entity_poly.pdbx_strand_id
1 'polypeptide(L)'
;MKHCIIAKYTPQAYERRAELLPRIREIFAVAGEILGVRGAEVYSNCVARENRYDVMIVLDMDKEALPNWDASAVHHQWKGEYGAHLACL
;
A
#
# COMPACT_ATOMS: atom_id res chain seq x y z
N MET A 1 -2.66 13.85 -9.42
CA MET A 1 -2.32 13.89 -7.99
C MET A 1 -1.68 12.57 -7.58
N LYS A 2 -0.72 12.62 -6.69
CA LYS A 2 -0.11 11.41 -6.11
C LYS A 2 -0.67 11.21 -4.70
N HIS A 3 -1.27 10.06 -4.47
CA HIS A 3 -1.75 9.68 -3.15
C HIS A 3 -0.77 8.66 -2.57
N CYS A 4 -0.13 9.01 -1.46
CA CYS A 4 0.91 8.17 -0.87
C CYS A 4 0.40 7.48 0.38
N ILE A 5 0.58 6.16 0.42
CA ILE A 5 0.33 5.35 1.61
C ILE A 5 1.67 4.95 2.19
N ILE A 6 1.91 5.32 3.44
CA ILE A 6 3.16 5.00 4.13
C ILE A 6 2.83 4.00 5.23
N ALA A 7 3.50 2.86 5.20
CA ALA A 7 3.19 1.76 6.10
C ALA A 7 4.43 1.28 6.83
N LYS A 8 4.25 0.91 8.09
CA LYS A 8 5.29 0.30 8.92
C LYS A 8 4.77 -1.01 9.47
N TYR A 9 5.53 -2.08 9.26
CA TYR A 9 5.14 -3.41 9.76
C TYR A 9 5.24 -3.51 11.27
N THR A 10 4.43 -4.39 11.85
CA THR A 10 4.68 -4.88 13.21
C THR A 10 6.01 -5.65 13.22
N PRO A 11 6.67 -5.84 14.38
CA PRO A 11 7.91 -6.62 14.42
C PRO A 11 7.76 -8.02 13.83
N GLN A 12 6.65 -8.69 14.08
CA GLN A 12 6.39 -10.02 13.54
C GLN A 12 6.25 -10.00 12.02
N ALA A 13 5.54 -9.02 11.49
CA ALA A 13 5.35 -8.89 10.04
C ALA A 13 6.66 -8.49 9.36
N TYR A 14 7.49 -7.68 10.00
CA TYR A 14 8.76 -7.26 9.46
C TYR A 14 9.67 -8.45 9.13
N GLU A 15 9.68 -9.47 9.98
CA GLU A 15 10.45 -10.69 9.73
C GLU A 15 9.97 -11.46 8.50
N ARG A 16 8.71 -11.25 8.12
CA ARG A 16 8.09 -11.88 6.95
C ARG A 16 8.01 -10.95 5.74
N ARG A 17 8.72 -9.84 5.75
CA ARG A 17 8.61 -8.81 4.70
C ARG A 17 8.88 -9.34 3.30
N ALA A 18 9.78 -10.32 3.16
CA ALA A 18 10.08 -10.92 1.86
C ALA A 18 8.89 -11.70 1.28
N GLU A 19 8.02 -12.22 2.14
CA GLU A 19 6.78 -12.89 1.72
C GLU A 19 5.66 -11.89 1.47
N LEU A 20 5.61 -10.83 2.28
CA LEU A 20 4.50 -9.88 2.24
C LEU A 20 4.59 -8.91 1.07
N LEU A 21 5.80 -8.51 0.69
CA LEU A 21 5.99 -7.51 -0.37
C LEU A 21 5.44 -7.94 -1.73
N PRO A 22 5.69 -9.17 -2.23
CA PRO A 22 5.12 -9.59 -3.50
C PRO A 22 3.59 -9.57 -3.50
N ARG A 23 2.98 -9.90 -2.38
CA ARG A 23 1.52 -9.87 -2.24
C ARG A 23 0.99 -8.44 -2.26
N ILE A 24 1.69 -7.50 -1.63
CA ILE A 24 1.33 -6.08 -1.68
C ILE A 24 1.34 -5.61 -3.13
N ARG A 25 2.38 -5.95 -3.89
CA ARG A 25 2.48 -5.59 -5.31
C ARG A 25 1.35 -6.20 -6.12
N GLU A 26 0.97 -7.44 -5.82
CA GLU A 26 -0.13 -8.12 -6.48
C GLU A 26 -1.47 -7.42 -6.22
N ILE A 27 -1.73 -7.00 -4.97
CA ILE A 27 -2.96 -6.29 -4.61
C ILE A 27 -3.05 -4.98 -5.39
N PHE A 28 -1.97 -4.22 -5.47
CA PHE A 28 -1.98 -2.91 -6.13
C PHE A 28 -1.79 -2.97 -7.64
N ALA A 29 -1.47 -4.15 -8.20
CA ALA A 29 -1.26 -4.30 -9.64
C ALA A 29 -2.50 -3.95 -10.47
N VAL A 30 -3.69 -4.08 -9.89
CA VAL A 30 -4.96 -3.79 -10.56
C VAL A 30 -5.52 -2.42 -10.19
N ALA A 31 -4.75 -1.58 -9.50
CA ALA A 31 -5.23 -0.26 -9.07
C ALA A 31 -5.63 0.63 -10.25
N GLY A 32 -5.00 0.45 -11.41
CA GLY A 32 -5.33 1.21 -12.60
C GLY A 32 -6.72 0.94 -13.17
N GLU A 33 -7.41 -0.08 -12.69
CA GLU A 33 -8.79 -0.36 -13.08
C GLU A 33 -9.81 0.50 -12.34
N ILE A 34 -9.39 1.19 -11.28
CA ILE A 34 -10.26 2.10 -10.53
C ILE A 34 -10.44 3.38 -11.35
N LEU A 35 -11.68 3.82 -11.49
CA LEU A 35 -12.00 5.03 -12.27
C LEU A 35 -11.24 6.23 -11.71
N GLY A 36 -10.45 6.87 -12.56
CA GLY A 36 -9.64 8.03 -12.20
C GLY A 36 -8.27 7.70 -11.61
N VAL A 37 -7.93 6.43 -11.46
CA VAL A 37 -6.63 5.96 -10.99
C VAL A 37 -5.86 5.40 -12.18
N ARG A 38 -4.66 5.94 -12.43
CA ARG A 38 -3.82 5.49 -13.55
C ARG A 38 -2.95 4.29 -13.22
N GLY A 39 -2.59 4.13 -11.95
CA GLY A 39 -1.79 3.01 -11.51
C GLY A 39 -1.21 3.24 -10.13
N ALA A 40 -0.42 2.29 -9.66
CA ALA A 40 0.25 2.34 -8.37
C ALA A 40 1.68 1.84 -8.47
N GLU A 41 2.56 2.41 -7.68
CA GLU A 41 3.93 1.94 -7.51
C GLU A 41 4.16 1.58 -6.05
N VAL A 42 4.85 0.47 -5.82
CA VAL A 42 5.12 -0.03 -4.47
C VAL A 42 6.63 -0.02 -4.26
N TYR A 43 7.07 0.70 -3.24
CA TYR A 43 8.47 0.83 -2.88
C TYR A 43 8.71 0.21 -1.51
N SER A 44 9.80 -0.54 -1.39
CA SER A 44 10.23 -1.06 -0.10
C SER A 44 11.46 -0.28 0.38
N ASN A 45 11.54 -0.09 1.70
CA ASN A 45 12.70 0.54 2.31
C ASN A 45 13.73 -0.52 2.66
N CYS A 46 14.98 -0.33 2.21
CA CYS A 46 16.07 -1.25 2.52
C CYS A 46 16.85 -0.88 3.78
N VAL A 47 16.48 0.22 4.45
CA VAL A 47 17.13 0.67 5.68
C VAL A 47 16.23 0.34 6.87
N ALA A 48 16.68 -0.59 7.71
CA ALA A 48 15.95 -1.01 8.90
C ALA A 48 16.17 -0.02 10.04
N ARG A 49 15.23 0.91 10.22
CA ARG A 49 15.24 1.89 11.32
C ARG A 49 13.82 2.09 11.83
N GLU A 50 13.70 2.28 13.14
CA GLU A 50 12.39 2.43 13.79
C GLU A 50 11.59 3.65 13.32
N ASN A 51 12.28 4.71 12.93
CA ASN A 51 11.64 5.95 12.50
C ASN A 51 11.44 6.02 10.98
N ARG A 52 11.56 4.90 10.27
CA ARG A 52 11.40 4.83 8.82
C ARG A 52 10.19 3.98 8.45
N TYR A 53 9.59 4.30 7.31
CA TYR A 53 8.56 3.43 6.75
C TYR A 53 9.20 2.16 6.17
N ASP A 54 8.43 1.09 6.09
CA ASP A 54 8.87 -0.17 5.49
C ASP A 54 8.37 -0.29 4.05
N VAL A 55 7.18 0.22 3.77
CA VAL A 55 6.56 0.19 2.44
C VAL A 55 5.92 1.54 2.16
N MET A 56 6.10 2.03 0.95
CA MET A 56 5.37 3.19 0.45
C MET A 56 4.67 2.81 -0.85
N ILE A 57 3.37 3.08 -0.91
CA ILE A 57 2.57 2.87 -2.11
C ILE A 57 2.18 4.24 -2.63
N VAL A 58 2.47 4.49 -3.91
CA VAL A 58 2.14 5.76 -4.56
C VAL A 58 1.11 5.47 -5.64
N LEU A 59 -0.09 6.04 -5.45
CA LEU A 59 -1.18 5.94 -6.41
C LEU A 59 -1.22 7.21 -7.25
N ASP A 60 -1.15 7.06 -8.56
CA ASP A 60 -1.32 8.18 -9.49
C ASP A 60 -2.79 8.26 -9.87
N MET A 61 -3.46 9.30 -9.43
CA MET A 61 -4.91 9.42 -9.60
C MET A 61 -5.33 10.86 -9.81
N ASP A 62 -6.54 11.04 -10.36
CA ASP A 62 -7.18 12.34 -10.41
C ASP A 62 -7.63 12.73 -9.00
N LYS A 63 -7.61 14.01 -8.69
CA LYS A 63 -8.02 14.51 -7.38
C LYS A 63 -9.43 14.05 -7.01
N GLU A 64 -10.32 13.97 -7.99
CA GLU A 64 -11.72 13.58 -7.81
C GLU A 64 -11.88 12.07 -7.62
N ALA A 65 -10.83 11.28 -7.82
CA ALA A 65 -10.90 9.83 -7.72
C ALA A 65 -10.75 9.29 -6.30
N LEU A 66 -10.42 10.14 -5.32
CA LEU A 66 -10.20 9.68 -3.95
C LEU A 66 -11.38 8.91 -3.38
N PRO A 67 -12.65 9.35 -3.54
CA PRO A 67 -13.79 8.53 -3.09
C PRO A 67 -13.88 7.18 -3.80
N ASN A 68 -13.51 7.12 -5.08
CA ASN A 68 -13.50 5.86 -5.84
C ASN A 68 -12.44 4.90 -5.27
N TRP A 69 -11.28 5.43 -4.92
CA TRP A 69 -10.23 4.65 -4.28
C TRP A 69 -10.69 4.12 -2.92
N ASP A 70 -11.25 4.98 -2.07
CA ASP A 70 -11.70 4.59 -0.74
C ASP A 70 -12.76 3.49 -0.79
N ALA A 71 -13.63 3.50 -1.80
CA ALA A 71 -14.67 2.51 -1.98
C ALA A 71 -14.22 1.27 -2.76
N SER A 72 -12.99 1.26 -3.29
CA SER A 72 -12.53 0.21 -4.19
C SER A 72 -12.27 -1.12 -3.49
N ALA A 73 -12.36 -2.20 -4.26
CA ALA A 73 -11.98 -3.53 -3.78
C ALA A 73 -10.50 -3.59 -3.38
N VAL A 74 -9.64 -2.89 -4.11
CA VAL A 74 -8.19 -2.83 -3.81
C VAL A 74 -7.96 -2.25 -2.41
N HIS A 75 -8.61 -1.15 -2.08
CA HIS A 75 -8.48 -0.50 -0.78
C HIS A 75 -8.98 -1.42 0.35
N HIS A 76 -10.14 -2.03 0.15
CA HIS A 76 -10.69 -2.97 1.13
C HIS A 76 -9.81 -4.20 1.32
N GLN A 77 -9.27 -4.73 0.24
CA GLN A 77 -8.37 -5.88 0.29
C GLN A 77 -7.07 -5.54 1.01
N TRP A 78 -6.49 -4.37 0.72
CA TRP A 78 -5.30 -3.88 1.40
C TRP A 78 -5.53 -3.80 2.90
N LYS A 79 -6.59 -3.14 3.33
CA LYS A 79 -6.90 -2.99 4.76
C LYS A 79 -7.24 -4.34 5.41
N GLY A 80 -7.98 -5.18 4.73
CA GLY A 80 -8.40 -6.48 5.25
C GLY A 80 -7.23 -7.44 5.44
N GLU A 81 -6.30 -7.50 4.49
CA GLU A 81 -5.17 -8.42 4.57
C GLU A 81 -4.02 -7.87 5.42
N TYR A 82 -3.80 -6.56 5.42
CA TYR A 82 -2.60 -5.99 6.02
C TYR A 82 -2.85 -5.17 7.27
N GLY A 83 -4.08 -4.89 7.64
CA GLY A 83 -4.38 -4.13 8.84
C GLY A 83 -3.74 -4.70 10.10
N ALA A 84 -3.70 -6.02 10.23
CA ALA A 84 -3.10 -6.71 11.37
C ALA A 84 -1.56 -6.78 11.30
N HIS A 85 -0.98 -6.55 10.13
CA HIS A 85 0.47 -6.61 9.91
C HIS A 85 1.15 -5.25 10.01
N LEU A 86 0.38 -4.18 10.17
CA LEU A 86 0.92 -2.82 10.15
C LEU A 86 0.79 -2.18 11.52
N ALA A 87 1.89 -1.60 11.98
CA ALA A 87 1.92 -0.81 13.21
C ALA A 87 1.41 0.60 12.96
N CYS A 88 1.49 1.08 11.71
CA CYS A 88 1.12 2.43 11.33
C CYS A 88 0.77 2.45 9.83
N LEU A 89 -0.27 3.15 9.49
CA LEU A 89 -0.70 3.37 8.11
C LEU A 89 -0.51 4.82 7.72
#